data_3ef7ea32228c0f52d64fc5cba0742c56
#
_entry.id   3ef7ea32228c0f52d64fc5cba0742c56
#
_cell.length_a   1.000
_cell.length_b   1.000
_cell.length_c   1.000
_cell.angle_alpha   90.00
_cell.angle_beta   90.00
_cell.angle_gamma   90.00
#
_symmetry.space_group_name_H-M   'P 1'
#
loop_
_entity.id
_entity.type
_entity.pdbx_description
1 polymer ?
#
loop_
_entity_poly.entity_id
_entity_poly.type
_entity_poly.pdbx_seq_one_letter_code
_entity_poly.pdbx_strand_id
1 'polypeptide(L)'
;MIQDISRIKYTVKGLDIMRITITGRNIDLTQGLKDAVEEKLSKLEKYFKPDTDVYVTLSVEKERQKIEVTIPTKGHVIRSEQVSSDMYVSIDLVEE
;
A
#
# COMPACT_ATOMS: atom_id res chain seq x y z
N MET A 1 12.41 -16.94 4.66
CA MET A 1 11.30 -15.98 4.62
C MET A 1 10.99 -15.64 3.18
N ILE A 2 9.74 -15.83 2.79
CA ILE A 2 9.31 -15.55 1.42
C ILE A 2 8.90 -14.10 1.33
N GLN A 3 9.38 -13.43 0.29
CA GLN A 3 9.04 -12.05 0.03
C GLN A 3 8.53 -11.94 -1.39
N ASP A 4 7.35 -11.35 -1.55
CA ASP A 4 6.72 -11.15 -2.86
C ASP A 4 6.63 -9.65 -3.13
N ILE A 5 6.82 -9.24 -4.36
CA ILE A 5 6.83 -7.83 -4.73
C ILE A 5 5.97 -7.61 -5.98
N SER A 6 5.13 -6.61 -5.93
CA SER A 6 4.30 -6.20 -7.06
C SER A 6 4.38 -4.69 -7.23
N ARG A 7 4.39 -4.24 -8.49
CA ARG A 7 4.43 -2.82 -8.82
C ARG A 7 3.19 -2.44 -9.64
N ILE A 8 2.50 -1.41 -9.19
CA ILE A 8 1.26 -0.93 -9.80
C ILE A 8 1.41 0.55 -10.09
N LYS A 9 0.98 0.97 -11.28
CA LYS A 9 0.86 2.40 -11.61
C LYS A 9 -0.61 2.77 -11.60
N TYR A 10 -0.96 3.76 -10.80
CA TYR A 10 -2.29 4.32 -10.82
C TYR A 10 -2.29 5.55 -11.72
N THR A 11 -2.98 5.45 -12.85
CA THR A 11 -2.93 6.45 -13.92
C THR A 11 -4.32 7.05 -14.14
N VAL A 12 -4.40 8.36 -14.23
CA VAL A 12 -5.64 9.08 -14.53
C VAL A 12 -5.36 10.00 -15.71
N LYS A 13 -6.15 9.87 -16.78
CA LYS A 13 -6.04 10.71 -17.99
C LYS A 13 -4.62 10.71 -18.58
N GLY A 14 -3.96 9.55 -18.54
CA GLY A 14 -2.61 9.40 -19.09
C GLY A 14 -1.50 9.90 -18.19
N LEU A 15 -1.82 10.41 -17.00
CA LEU A 15 -0.83 10.85 -16.03
C LEU A 15 -0.67 9.84 -14.92
N ASP A 16 0.57 9.53 -14.59
CA ASP A 16 0.88 8.66 -13.44
C ASP A 16 0.64 9.46 -12.17
N ILE A 17 -0.38 9.08 -11.41
CA ILE A 17 -0.71 9.73 -10.14
C ILE A 17 0.12 9.10 -9.02
N MET A 18 0.19 7.77 -9.00
CA MET A 18 0.95 7.04 -7.97
C MET A 18 1.65 5.87 -8.61
N ARG A 19 2.85 5.59 -8.13
CA ARG A 19 3.53 4.32 -8.37
C ARG A 19 3.57 3.58 -7.04
N ILE A 20 2.86 2.46 -6.98
CA ILE A 20 2.69 1.68 -5.76
C ILE A 20 3.56 0.45 -5.84
N THR A 21 4.48 0.29 -4.90
CA THR A 21 5.28 -0.91 -4.75
C THR A 21 4.76 -1.66 -3.53
N ILE A 22 4.25 -2.86 -3.75
CA ILE A 22 3.70 -3.69 -2.68
C ILE A 22 4.66 -4.82 -2.39
N THR A 23 5.07 -4.96 -1.14
CA THR A 23 5.92 -6.06 -0.69
C THR A 23 5.13 -6.93 0.28
N GLY A 24 5.10 -8.24 0.04
CA GLY A 24 4.49 -9.20 0.95
C GLY A 24 5.55 -9.97 1.73
N ARG A 25 5.42 -10.02 3.05
CA ARG A 25 6.29 -10.79 3.94
C ARG A 25 5.46 -11.82 4.67
N ASN A 26 5.77 -13.09 4.46
CA ASN A 26 5.01 -14.22 5.01
C ASN A 26 3.54 -14.21 4.56
N ILE A 27 3.27 -13.65 3.38
CA ILE A 27 1.95 -13.59 2.80
C ILE A 27 2.10 -13.52 1.28
N ASP A 28 1.27 -14.25 0.55
CA ASP A 28 1.23 -14.19 -0.90
C ASP A 28 0.42 -12.97 -1.31
N LEU A 29 0.94 -12.22 -2.28
CA LEU A 29 0.23 -11.07 -2.83
C LEU A 29 -0.78 -11.55 -3.86
N THR A 30 -1.97 -11.90 -3.39
CA THR A 30 -3.06 -12.30 -4.28
C THR A 30 -3.58 -11.09 -5.05
N GLN A 31 -4.28 -11.35 -6.15
CA GLN A 31 -4.87 -10.26 -6.93
C GLN A 31 -5.87 -9.47 -6.08
N GLY A 32 -6.63 -10.16 -5.20
CA GLY A 32 -7.55 -9.50 -4.29
C GLY A 32 -6.87 -8.50 -3.37
N LEU A 33 -5.69 -8.87 -2.82
CA LEU A 33 -4.94 -7.96 -1.95
C LEU A 33 -4.39 -6.77 -2.72
N LYS A 34 -3.86 -7.01 -3.92
CA LYS A 34 -3.38 -5.91 -4.78
C LYS A 34 -4.50 -4.94 -5.11
N ASP A 35 -5.67 -5.47 -5.48
CA ASP A 35 -6.82 -4.66 -5.82
C ASP A 35 -7.30 -3.85 -4.61
N ALA A 36 -7.31 -4.45 -3.42
CA ALA A 36 -7.73 -3.75 -2.20
C ALA A 36 -6.78 -2.60 -1.87
N VAL A 37 -5.48 -2.80 -2.00
CA VAL A 37 -4.48 -1.75 -1.77
C VAL A 37 -4.66 -0.62 -2.78
N GLU A 38 -4.78 -0.97 -4.06
CA GLU A 38 -4.94 0.03 -5.11
C GLU A 38 -6.22 0.83 -4.92
N GLU A 39 -7.32 0.16 -4.59
CA GLU A 39 -8.59 0.83 -4.35
C GLU A 39 -8.51 1.79 -3.19
N LYS A 40 -7.90 1.38 -2.08
CA LYS A 40 -7.76 2.24 -0.91
C LYS A 40 -6.92 3.48 -1.21
N LEU A 41 -5.77 3.28 -1.86
CA LEU A 41 -4.87 4.39 -2.16
C LEU A 41 -5.45 5.30 -3.23
N SER A 42 -6.20 4.77 -4.19
CA SER A 42 -6.83 5.59 -5.21
C SER A 42 -7.86 6.57 -4.63
N LYS A 43 -8.52 6.18 -3.55
CA LYS A 43 -9.46 7.07 -2.85
C LYS A 43 -8.76 8.25 -2.18
N LEU A 44 -7.46 8.12 -1.96
CA LEU A 44 -6.66 9.17 -1.32
C LEU A 44 -5.89 10.00 -2.35
N GLU A 45 -6.11 9.77 -3.64
CA GLU A 45 -5.31 10.42 -4.70
C GLU A 45 -5.30 11.94 -4.63
N LYS A 46 -6.38 12.54 -4.16
CA LYS A 46 -6.48 14.00 -4.05
C LYS A 46 -5.50 14.60 -3.05
N TYR A 47 -4.95 13.77 -2.16
CA TYR A 47 -3.97 14.20 -1.16
C TYR A 47 -2.53 14.06 -1.66
N PHE A 48 -2.34 13.48 -2.86
CA PHE A 48 -1.01 13.22 -3.40
C PHE A 48 -0.77 14.11 -4.61
N LYS A 49 0.47 14.55 -4.75
CA LYS A 49 0.90 15.23 -5.98
C LYS A 49 1.06 14.18 -7.08
N PRO A 50 0.88 14.54 -8.35
CA PRO A 50 1.17 13.61 -9.43
C PRO A 50 2.59 13.06 -9.32
N ASP A 51 2.78 11.82 -9.79
CA ASP A 51 4.09 11.18 -9.83
C ASP A 51 4.64 10.81 -8.44
N THR A 52 3.74 10.46 -7.53
CA THR A 52 4.10 10.08 -6.16
C THR A 52 4.47 8.61 -6.09
N ASP A 53 5.56 8.29 -5.38
CA ASP A 53 5.94 6.91 -5.06
C ASP A 53 5.34 6.53 -3.72
N VAL A 54 4.71 5.35 -3.66
CA VAL A 54 4.11 4.83 -2.45
C VAL A 54 4.63 3.41 -2.23
N TYR A 55 5.15 3.15 -1.05
CA TYR A 55 5.66 1.84 -0.68
C TYR A 55 4.74 1.21 0.35
N VAL A 56 4.21 0.04 0.02
CA VAL A 56 3.29 -0.68 0.89
C VAL A 56 3.90 -2.02 1.25
N THR A 57 3.95 -2.33 2.53
CA THR A 57 4.40 -3.64 3.00
C THR A 57 3.24 -4.32 3.73
N LEU A 58 2.87 -5.50 3.25
CA LEU A 58 1.90 -6.36 3.92
C LEU A 58 2.69 -7.48 4.59
N SER A 59 2.45 -7.69 5.87
CA SER A 59 3.17 -8.73 6.61
C SER A 59 2.24 -9.47 7.56
N VAL A 60 2.55 -10.75 7.76
CA VAL A 60 1.81 -11.60 8.69
C VAL A 60 2.80 -12.20 9.67
N GLU A 61 2.53 -12.02 10.96
CA GLU A 61 3.28 -12.65 12.03
C GLU A 61 2.27 -13.19 13.02
N LYS A 62 2.17 -14.52 13.08
CA LYS A 62 1.14 -15.22 13.86
C LYS A 62 -0.24 -14.74 13.39
N GLU A 63 -1.04 -14.17 14.28
CA GLU A 63 -2.38 -13.67 13.93
C GLU A 63 -2.39 -12.20 13.61
N ARG A 64 -1.23 -11.55 13.63
CA ARG A 64 -1.13 -10.12 13.35
C ARG A 64 -0.91 -9.89 11.87
N GLN A 65 -1.86 -9.26 11.23
CA GLN A 65 -1.78 -8.91 9.82
C GLN A 65 -1.61 -7.40 9.70
N LYS A 66 -0.44 -7.01 9.25
CA LYS A 66 -0.01 -5.61 9.28
C LYS A 66 0.17 -5.06 7.88
N ILE A 67 -0.29 -3.82 7.71
CA ILE A 67 0.05 -3.02 6.54
C ILE A 67 0.87 -1.82 7.00
N GLU A 68 1.94 -1.53 6.27
CA GLU A 68 2.71 -0.30 6.43
C GLU A 68 2.72 0.44 5.11
N VAL A 69 2.38 1.71 5.14
CA VAL A 69 2.43 2.57 3.96
C VAL A 69 3.47 3.65 4.21
N THR A 70 4.41 3.77 3.29
CA THR A 70 5.48 4.77 3.36
C THR A 70 5.45 5.62 2.11
N ILE A 71 5.37 6.93 2.29
CA ILE A 71 5.35 7.88 1.19
C ILE A 71 6.48 8.88 1.43
N PRO A 72 7.60 8.74 0.70
CA PRO A 72 8.67 9.73 0.83
C PRO A 72 8.24 11.03 0.18
N THR A 73 8.45 12.13 0.89
CA THR A 73 8.17 13.45 0.39
C THR A 73 9.45 14.28 0.49
N LYS A 74 9.44 15.45 -0.12
CA LYS A 74 10.60 16.33 -0.05
C LYS A 74 10.76 16.83 1.39
N GLY A 75 11.81 16.39 2.03
CA GLY A 75 12.17 16.82 3.38
C GLY A 75 11.67 15.95 4.51
N HIS A 76 10.74 15.01 4.26
CA HIS A 76 10.27 14.08 5.30
C HIS A 76 9.62 12.85 4.69
N VAL A 77 9.24 11.92 5.55
CA VAL A 77 8.59 10.67 5.15
C VAL A 77 7.27 10.55 5.89
N ILE A 78 6.19 10.28 5.15
CA ILE A 78 4.88 10.01 5.72
C ILE A 78 4.75 8.51 5.90
N ARG A 79 4.37 8.06 7.10
CA ARG A 79 4.17 6.65 7.41
C ARG A 79 2.83 6.42 8.05
N SER A 80 2.20 5.31 7.68
CA SER A 80 0.98 4.85 8.32
C SER A 80 1.09 3.33 8.52
N GLU A 81 0.60 2.85 9.65
CA GLU A 81 0.67 1.43 9.99
C GLU A 81 -0.64 1.02 10.65
N GLN A 82 -1.19 -0.12 10.22
CA GLN A 82 -2.38 -0.69 10.84
C GLN A 82 -2.22 -2.18 10.99
N VAL A 83 -2.71 -2.72 12.10
CA VAL A 83 -2.65 -4.14 12.43
C VAL A 83 -4.04 -4.63 12.81
N SER A 84 -4.41 -5.79 12.31
CA SER A 84 -5.65 -6.44 12.69
C SER A 84 -5.50 -7.96 12.49
N SER A 85 -6.56 -8.70 12.74
CA SER A 85 -6.57 -10.14 12.47
C SER A 85 -6.92 -10.48 11.02
N ASP A 86 -7.20 -9.48 10.19
CA ASP A 86 -7.61 -9.64 8.79
C ASP A 86 -6.94 -8.56 7.95
N MET A 87 -6.18 -8.97 6.94
CA MET A 87 -5.43 -8.01 6.11
C MET A 87 -6.35 -7.01 5.40
N TYR A 88 -7.51 -7.44 4.94
CA TYR A 88 -8.45 -6.52 4.28
C TYR A 88 -8.93 -5.44 5.24
N VAL A 89 -9.13 -5.79 6.51
CA VAL A 89 -9.48 -4.81 7.55
C VAL A 89 -8.31 -3.85 7.79
N SER A 90 -7.09 -4.39 7.85
CA SER A 90 -5.89 -3.55 8.04
C SER A 90 -5.74 -2.54 6.90
N ILE A 91 -5.94 -2.99 5.66
CA ILE A 91 -5.89 -2.12 4.49
C ILE A 91 -6.96 -1.03 4.58
N ASP A 92 -8.17 -1.41 4.97
CA ASP A 92 -9.28 -0.45 5.05
C ASP A 92 -9.07 0.62 6.13
N LEU A 93 -8.31 0.30 7.17
CA LEU A 93 -8.05 1.23 8.26
C LEU A 93 -6.98 2.26 7.95
N VAL A 94 -6.22 2.08 6.88
CA VAL A 94 -5.15 3.01 6.53
C VAL A 94 -5.73 4.37 6.18
N GLU A 95 -5.20 5.40 6.81
CA GLU A 95 -5.54 6.80 6.54
C GLU A 95 -4.26 7.61 6.42
N GLU A 96 -4.35 8.69 5.70
CA GLU A 96 -3.24 9.60 5.53
C GLU A 96 -3.05 10.53 6.73
#